data_37df94ef0c186efa29122ed9f405508f
#
_entry.id   37df94ef0c186efa29122ed9f405508f
#
_cell.length_a   1.000
_cell.length_b   1.000
_cell.length_c   1.000
_cell.angle_alpha   90.00
_cell.angle_beta   90.00
_cell.angle_gamma   90.00
#
_symmetry.space_group_name_H-M   'P 1'
#
loop_
_entity.id
_entity.type
_entity.pdbx_description
1 polymer ?
#
loop_
_entity_poly.entity_id
_entity_poly.type
_entity_poly.pdbx_seq_one_letter_code
_entity_poly.pdbx_strand_id
1 'polypeptide(L)'
;MKFSPIGNSLKLIGGKWKIMILDSLLSKHMRFGELKRSLNGITSQMLSKQLKDLERDKLLIKKISKVEKLNTEYSLTDFGKSTVPIVKSLI
;
A
#
# COMPACT_ATOMS: atom_id res chain seq x y z
N MET A 1 9.85 7.40 -20.08
CA MET A 1 8.43 7.30 -20.40
C MET A 1 7.70 8.55 -19.98
N LYS A 2 6.91 9.09 -20.86
CA LYS A 2 6.15 10.30 -20.56
C LYS A 2 4.72 9.98 -20.26
N PHE A 3 4.18 10.63 -19.25
CA PHE A 3 2.79 10.45 -18.85
C PHE A 3 1.91 11.48 -19.54
N SER A 4 0.71 11.08 -19.87
CA SER A 4 -0.30 12.05 -20.24
C SER A 4 -0.56 12.96 -19.05
N PRO A 5 -0.78 14.23 -19.29
CA PRO A 5 -0.79 15.18 -18.18
C PRO A 5 -1.93 14.99 -17.19
N ILE A 6 -2.97 14.27 -17.48
CA ILE A 6 -4.10 14.20 -16.56
C ILE A 6 -4.55 12.78 -16.26
N GLY A 7 -5.18 12.10 -17.17
CA GLY A 7 -5.78 10.81 -16.87
C GLY A 7 -4.78 9.71 -16.53
N ASN A 8 -3.73 9.58 -17.33
CA ASN A 8 -2.76 8.52 -17.17
C ASN A 8 -1.84 8.74 -15.96
N SER A 9 -1.53 10.00 -15.64
CA SER A 9 -0.67 10.25 -14.47
C SER A 9 -1.36 9.87 -13.18
N LEU A 10 -2.68 10.04 -13.06
CA LEU A 10 -3.39 9.63 -11.85
C LEU A 10 -3.36 8.13 -11.64
N LYS A 11 -3.53 7.36 -12.71
CA LYS A 11 -3.43 5.90 -12.64
C LYS A 11 -2.03 5.46 -12.25
N LEU A 12 -1.03 6.08 -12.85
CA LEU A 12 0.36 5.72 -12.58
C LEU A 12 0.76 6.08 -11.15
N ILE A 13 0.31 7.22 -10.66
CA ILE A 13 0.57 7.62 -9.27
C ILE A 13 -0.08 6.63 -8.31
N GLY A 14 -1.34 6.25 -8.57
CA GLY A 14 -2.03 5.25 -7.75
C GLY A 14 -1.31 3.91 -7.76
N GLY A 15 -0.91 3.45 -8.94
CA GLY A 15 -0.18 2.20 -9.08
C GLY A 15 1.17 2.25 -8.38
N LYS A 16 1.86 3.35 -8.48
CA LYS A 16 3.15 3.53 -7.80
C LYS A 16 2.99 3.47 -6.28
N TRP A 17 1.97 4.13 -5.74
CA TRP A 17 1.71 4.10 -4.31
C TRP A 17 1.43 2.68 -3.83
N LYS A 18 0.63 1.92 -4.59
CA LYS A 18 0.35 0.52 -4.23
C LYS A 18 1.62 -0.30 -4.14
N ILE A 19 2.50 -0.17 -5.11
CA ILE A 19 3.78 -0.87 -5.13
C ILE A 19 4.62 -0.49 -3.92
N MET A 20 4.69 0.79 -3.62
CA MET A 20 5.48 1.29 -2.49
C MET A 20 4.92 0.79 -1.15
N ILE A 21 3.60 0.73 -1.03
CA ILE A 21 2.95 0.20 0.18
C ILE A 21 3.29 -1.27 0.36
N LEU A 22 3.15 -2.06 -0.71
CA LEU A 22 3.45 -3.48 -0.65
C LEU A 22 4.92 -3.72 -0.30
N ASP A 23 5.81 -2.96 -0.89
CA ASP A 23 7.24 -3.07 -0.61
C ASP A 23 7.55 -2.74 0.85
N SER A 24 6.93 -1.71 1.39
CA SER A 24 7.12 -1.33 2.79
C SER A 24 6.66 -2.44 3.73
N LEU A 25 5.53 -3.07 3.41
CA LEU A 25 4.96 -4.12 4.25
C LEU A 25 5.71 -5.46 4.11
N LEU A 26 6.55 -5.59 3.10
CA LEU A 26 7.35 -6.79 2.92
C LEU A 26 8.35 -6.96 4.08
N SER A 27 8.84 -5.85 4.60
CA SER A 27 9.84 -5.86 5.68
C SER A 27 9.21 -6.14 7.05
N LYS A 28 8.05 -5.55 7.31
CA LYS A 28 7.38 -5.71 8.62
C LYS A 28 5.94 -5.23 8.53
N HIS A 29 5.15 -5.63 9.51
CA HIS A 29 3.81 -5.08 9.69
C HIS A 29 3.91 -3.60 10.04
N MET A 30 2.97 -2.80 9.57
CA MET A 30 2.99 -1.36 9.84
C MET A 30 1.58 -0.86 10.16
N ARG A 31 1.54 0.16 11.01
CA ARG A 31 0.32 0.92 11.27
C ARG A 31 0.15 2.00 10.22
N PHE A 32 -1.05 2.54 10.15
CA PHE A 32 -1.36 3.59 9.19
C PHE A 32 -0.38 4.76 9.27
N GLY A 33 -0.13 5.25 10.49
CA GLY A 33 0.80 6.37 10.68
C GLY A 33 2.22 6.07 10.28
N GLU A 34 2.67 4.83 10.52
CA GLU A 34 3.99 4.39 10.11
C GLU A 34 4.12 4.36 8.60
N LEU A 35 3.10 3.81 7.93
CA LEU A 35 3.07 3.79 6.46
C LEU A 35 3.08 5.20 5.90
N LYS A 36 2.27 6.08 6.48
CA LYS A 36 2.19 7.45 6.01
C LYS A 36 3.55 8.15 6.11
N ARG A 37 4.26 7.92 7.20
CA ARG A 37 5.59 8.51 7.38
C ARG A 37 6.62 7.92 6.43
N SER A 38 6.51 6.63 6.13
CA SER A 38 7.47 5.97 5.24
C SER A 38 7.23 6.33 3.77
N LEU A 39 6.03 6.76 3.42
CA LEU A 39 5.66 7.10 2.05
C LEU A 39 5.61 8.61 1.90
N ASN A 40 6.76 9.18 1.65
CA ASN A 40 6.93 10.63 1.60
C ASN A 40 6.00 11.25 0.56
N GLY A 41 5.16 12.18 1.03
CA GLY A 41 4.27 12.92 0.14
C GLY A 41 2.88 12.36 -0.01
N ILE A 42 2.59 11.18 0.54
CA ILE A 42 1.24 10.62 0.42
C ILE A 42 0.29 11.31 1.41
N THR A 43 -0.93 11.56 0.96
CA THR A 43 -1.96 12.09 1.85
C THR A 43 -2.66 10.97 2.57
N SER A 44 -3.30 11.29 3.71
CA SER A 44 -4.07 10.29 4.44
C SER A 44 -5.21 9.72 3.60
N GLN A 45 -5.85 10.56 2.79
CA GLN A 45 -6.93 10.12 1.92
C GLN A 45 -6.43 9.15 0.86
N MET A 46 -5.30 9.46 0.24
CA MET A 46 -4.73 8.59 -0.78
C MET A 46 -4.28 7.28 -0.18
N LEU A 47 -3.61 7.33 0.96
CA LEU A 47 -3.17 6.11 1.64
C LEU A 47 -4.36 5.23 2.01
N SER A 48 -5.40 5.81 2.59
CA SER A 48 -6.60 5.08 2.96
C SER A 48 -7.23 4.41 1.74
N LYS A 49 -7.30 5.12 0.62
CA LYS A 49 -7.87 4.57 -0.61
C LYS A 49 -7.04 3.40 -1.13
N GLN A 50 -5.72 3.56 -1.18
CA GLN A 50 -4.85 2.51 -1.67
C GLN A 50 -4.89 1.27 -0.78
N LEU A 51 -4.93 1.47 0.54
CA LEU A 51 -5.02 0.35 1.47
C LEU A 51 -6.32 -0.42 1.29
N LYS A 52 -7.44 0.28 1.09
CA LYS A 52 -8.73 -0.37 0.85
C LYS A 52 -8.72 -1.18 -0.44
N ASP A 53 -8.12 -0.63 -1.49
CA ASP A 53 -8.01 -1.33 -2.76
C ASP A 53 -7.18 -2.61 -2.62
N LEU A 54 -6.04 -2.51 -1.93
CA LEU A 54 -5.16 -3.66 -1.72
C LEU A 54 -5.80 -4.71 -0.84
N GLU A 55 -6.55 -4.29 0.16
CA GLU A 55 -7.29 -5.20 1.02
C GLU A 55 -8.39 -5.93 0.25
N ARG A 56 -9.13 -5.21 -0.57
CA ARG A 56 -10.17 -5.78 -1.42
C ARG A 56 -9.59 -6.82 -2.37
N ASP A 57 -8.42 -6.56 -2.91
CA ASP A 57 -7.74 -7.47 -3.84
C ASP A 57 -6.97 -8.58 -3.12
N LYS A 58 -7.09 -8.64 -1.79
CA LYS A 58 -6.49 -9.67 -0.95
C LYS A 58 -4.97 -9.70 -0.97
N LEU A 59 -4.37 -8.55 -1.24
CA LEU A 59 -2.92 -8.40 -1.21
C LEU A 59 -2.43 -8.08 0.20
N LEU A 60 -3.28 -7.49 1.02
CA LEU A 60 -2.95 -7.24 2.41
C LEU A 60 -4.16 -7.46 3.31
N ILE A 61 -3.90 -7.60 4.60
CA ILE A 61 -4.92 -7.73 5.62
C ILE A 61 -4.72 -6.67 6.69
N LYS A 62 -5.80 -6.32 7.33
CA LYS A 62 -5.83 -5.35 8.40
C LYS A 62 -6.16 -6.08 9.69
N LYS A 63 -5.28 -5.95 10.68
CA LYS A 63 -5.48 -6.54 12.00
C LYS A 63 -5.74 -5.44 13.02
N ILE A 64 -6.86 -5.55 13.71
CA ILE A 64 -7.22 -4.64 14.78
C ILE A 64 -6.86 -5.33 16.10
N SER A 65 -6.05 -4.65 16.92
CA SER A 65 -5.67 -5.20 18.21
C SER A 65 -6.89 -5.32 19.12
N LYS A 66 -7.03 -6.48 19.77
CA LYS A 66 -8.13 -6.68 20.74
C LYS A 66 -7.91 -5.89 22.01
N VAL A 67 -6.67 -5.57 22.32
CA VAL A 67 -6.32 -4.87 23.56
C VAL A 67 -6.41 -3.35 23.37
N GLU A 68 -6.00 -2.88 22.21
CA GLU A 68 -6.04 -1.45 21.88
C GLU A 68 -6.81 -1.26 20.58
N LYS A 69 -8.06 -0.86 20.70
CA LYS A 69 -8.96 -0.74 19.56
C LYS A 69 -8.47 0.20 18.45
N LEU A 70 -7.59 1.12 18.80
CA LEU A 70 -7.04 2.08 17.84
C LEU A 70 -5.78 1.57 17.16
N ASN A 71 -5.33 0.39 17.53
CA ASN A 71 -4.06 -0.15 17.05
C ASN A 71 -4.30 -1.09 15.88
N THR A 72 -4.42 -0.52 14.69
CA THR A 72 -4.63 -1.27 13.47
C THR A 72 -3.32 -1.44 12.74
N GLU A 73 -2.94 -2.69 12.47
CA GLU A 73 -1.75 -3.01 11.71
C GLU A 73 -2.11 -3.60 10.37
N TYR A 74 -1.32 -3.26 9.36
CA TYR A 74 -1.46 -3.82 8.02
C TYR A 74 -0.30 -4.78 7.78
N SER A 75 -0.60 -5.90 7.14
CA SER A 75 0.42 -6.89 6.77
C SER A 75 0.06 -7.51 5.43
N LEU A 76 1.08 -8.04 4.75
CA LEU A 76 0.85 -8.72 3.48
C LEU A 76 0.24 -10.10 3.71
N THR A 77 -0.65 -10.49 2.79
CA THR A 77 -1.08 -11.88 2.69
C THR A 77 0.03 -12.66 1.99
N ASP A 78 -0.08 -13.98 2.00
CA ASP A 78 0.86 -14.81 1.23
C ASP A 78 0.82 -14.46 -0.26
N PHE A 79 -0.38 -14.20 -0.77
CA PHE A 79 -0.55 -13.75 -2.15
C PHE A 79 0.16 -12.41 -2.38
N GLY A 80 0.01 -11.47 -1.45
CA GLY A 80 0.69 -10.18 -1.53
C GLY A 80 2.20 -10.33 -1.57
N LYS A 81 2.75 -11.19 -0.72
CA LYS A 81 4.19 -11.44 -0.68
C LYS A 81 4.70 -12.00 -2.00
N SER A 82 3.95 -12.91 -2.62
CA SER A 82 4.37 -13.50 -3.88
C SER A 82 4.26 -12.52 -5.05
N THR A 83 3.40 -11.52 -4.93
CA THR A 83 3.16 -10.56 -6.00
C THR A 83 4.23 -9.46 -6.06
N VAL A 84 4.79 -9.09 -4.92
CA VAL A 84 5.73 -7.96 -4.84
C VAL A 84 6.92 -8.11 -5.79
N PRO A 85 7.64 -9.25 -5.83
CA PRO A 85 8.78 -9.36 -6.74
C PRO A 85 8.39 -9.22 -8.20
N ILE A 86 7.21 -9.74 -8.56
CA ILE A 86 6.72 -9.66 -9.94
C ILE A 86 6.44 -8.21 -10.31
N VAL A 87 5.74 -7.49 -9.46
CA VAL A 87 5.36 -6.11 -9.72
C VAL A 87 6.59 -5.21 -9.77
N LYS A 88 7.55 -5.41 -8.88
CA LYS A 88 8.79 -4.64 -8.87
C LYS A 88 9.61 -4.83 -10.14
N SER A 89 9.56 -5.99 -10.73
CA SER A 89 10.30 -6.26 -11.96
C SER A 89 9.72 -5.52 -13.17
N LEU A 90 8.50 -4.99 -13.05
CA LEU A 90 7.84 -4.26 -14.13
C LEU A 90 8.11 -2.76 -14.12
N ILE A 91 8.85 -2.28 -13.15
CA ILE A 91 9.13 -0.84 -13.01
C ILE A 91 10.43 -0.44 -13.66
#